data_43197a081975b5c48522bd872c2a903f
#
_entry.id   43197a081975b5c48522bd872c2a903f
#
_cell.length_a   1.000
_cell.length_b   1.000
_cell.length_c   1.000
_cell.angle_alpha   90.00
_cell.angle_beta   90.00
_cell.angle_gamma   90.00
#
_symmetry.space_group_name_H-M   'P 1'
#
loop_
_entity.id
_entity.type
_entity.pdbx_description
1 polymer ?
#
loop_
_entity_poly.entity_id
_entity_poly.type
_entity_poly.pdbx_seq_one_letter_code
_entity_poly.pdbx_strand_id
1 'polypeptide(L)'
;MDTIIQLLRRYEPVITVALFMLLVVVAGLFAYNVMHTKKLQEPVLLNQAITKNPVKLGEALNVTPKVAKEIIAYRETAQPVATYYTKAPTLHDAAVVTKNAIKEKSPSVPKEAIEKSDRTAVVENTDEQKVDVYKINFNKVHRIMGGVTVMDTGKVYETIGYQAGDFQSLAHFEGKHFKGASALYTFAKW
;
A
#
# COMPACT_ATOMS: atom_id res chain seq x y z
N MET A 1 15.12 42.82 -22.72
CA MET A 1 15.17 41.38 -22.44
C MET A 1 16.20 41.04 -21.38
N ASP A 2 17.31 41.75 -21.32
CA ASP A 2 18.42 41.50 -20.36
C ASP A 2 18.10 41.76 -18.88
N THR A 3 17.21 42.72 -18.61
CA THR A 3 16.80 43.04 -17.23
C THR A 3 16.02 41.91 -16.55
N ILE A 4 15.18 41.19 -17.31
CA ILE A 4 14.39 40.06 -16.78
C ILE A 4 15.32 38.86 -16.52
N ILE A 5 16.29 38.64 -17.39
CA ILE A 5 17.26 37.53 -17.24
C ILE A 5 18.19 37.81 -16.05
N GLN A 6 18.60 39.03 -15.82
CA GLN A 6 19.39 39.41 -14.64
C GLN A 6 18.59 39.27 -13.35
N LEU A 7 17.32 39.64 -13.34
CA LEU A 7 16.42 39.46 -12.22
C LEU A 7 16.24 37.98 -11.89
N LEU A 8 15.98 37.11 -12.90
CA LEU A 8 15.85 35.67 -12.73
C LEU A 8 17.13 35.05 -12.16
N ARG A 9 18.31 35.42 -12.65
CA ARG A 9 19.60 34.95 -12.10
C ARG A 9 19.81 35.38 -10.64
N ARG A 10 19.39 36.57 -10.29
CA ARG A 10 19.52 37.06 -8.90
C ARG A 10 18.63 36.29 -7.92
N TYR A 11 17.47 35.85 -8.35
CA TYR A 11 16.51 35.09 -7.54
C TYR A 11 16.56 33.58 -7.76
N GLU A 12 17.41 33.09 -8.66
CA GLU A 12 17.57 31.66 -8.95
C GLU A 12 17.72 30.79 -7.67
N PRO A 13 18.59 31.14 -6.71
CA PRO A 13 18.71 30.34 -5.48
C PRO A 13 17.44 30.39 -4.62
N VAL A 14 16.74 31.51 -4.58
CA VAL A 14 15.50 31.66 -3.81
C VAL A 14 14.37 30.87 -4.47
N ILE A 15 14.26 30.93 -5.78
CA ILE A 15 13.26 30.18 -6.57
C ILE A 15 13.51 28.67 -6.41
N THR A 16 14.77 28.23 -6.48
CA THR A 16 15.15 26.82 -6.32
C THR A 16 14.78 26.30 -4.92
N VAL A 17 15.07 27.08 -3.88
CA VAL A 17 14.70 26.73 -2.51
C VAL A 17 13.18 26.70 -2.34
N ALA A 18 12.46 27.68 -2.91
CA ALA A 18 11.00 27.72 -2.84
C ALA A 18 10.35 26.53 -3.56
N LEU A 19 10.86 26.17 -4.74
CA LEU A 19 10.38 24.97 -5.47
C LEU A 19 10.69 23.68 -4.71
N PHE A 20 11.86 23.58 -4.09
CA PHE A 20 12.21 22.43 -3.27
C PHE A 20 11.29 22.31 -2.05
N MET A 21 11.04 23.41 -1.34
CA MET A 21 10.11 23.46 -0.21
C MET A 21 8.69 23.07 -0.65
N LEU A 22 8.23 23.58 -1.79
CA LEU A 22 6.92 23.21 -2.36
C LEU A 22 6.87 21.71 -2.65
N LEU A 23 7.90 21.13 -3.23
CA LEU A 23 7.98 19.70 -3.54
C LEU A 23 7.97 18.85 -2.28
N VAL A 24 8.68 19.26 -1.22
CA VAL A 24 8.66 18.59 0.08
C VAL A 24 7.28 18.67 0.72
N VAL A 25 6.62 19.82 0.66
CA VAL A 25 5.25 19.99 1.17
C VAL A 25 4.26 19.11 0.39
N VAL A 26 4.32 19.10 -0.94
CA VAL A 26 3.45 18.27 -1.78
C VAL A 26 3.71 16.79 -1.52
N ALA A 27 4.97 16.37 -1.42
CA ALA A 27 5.33 14.98 -1.07
C ALA A 27 4.85 14.61 0.34
N GLY A 28 4.99 15.51 1.30
CA GLY A 28 4.49 15.35 2.67
C GLY A 28 2.98 15.25 2.74
N LEU A 29 2.26 16.10 2.04
CA LEU A 29 0.78 16.05 1.93
C LEU A 29 0.31 14.79 1.22
N PHE A 30 1.00 14.37 0.17
CA PHE A 30 0.71 13.11 -0.54
C PHE A 30 0.94 11.91 0.39
N ALA A 31 2.08 11.85 1.09
CA ALA A 31 2.37 10.81 2.06
C ALA A 31 1.35 10.81 3.21
N TYR A 32 1.01 12.00 3.75
CA TYR A 32 -0.02 12.15 4.77
C TYR A 32 -1.38 11.65 4.27
N ASN A 33 -1.78 12.03 3.06
CA ASN A 33 -3.03 11.60 2.45
C ASN A 33 -3.06 10.08 2.23
N VAL A 34 -1.98 9.50 1.69
CA VAL A 34 -1.85 8.03 1.52
C VAL A 34 -1.88 7.29 2.86
N MET A 35 -1.29 7.86 3.92
CA MET A 35 -1.30 7.25 5.25
C MET A 35 -2.66 7.39 5.96
N HIS A 36 -3.37 8.51 5.78
CA HIS A 36 -4.61 8.81 6.50
C HIS A 36 -5.87 8.44 5.72
N THR A 37 -5.84 8.42 4.39
CA THR A 37 -6.98 7.97 3.57
C THR A 37 -7.10 6.45 3.44
N LYS A 38 -6.25 5.67 4.10
CA LYS A 38 -6.58 4.28 4.36
C LYS A 38 -7.79 4.22 5.31
N LYS A 39 -8.97 4.59 4.77
CA LYS A 39 -10.25 4.20 5.34
C LYS A 39 -10.11 2.71 5.64
N LEU A 40 -10.45 2.31 6.85
CA LEU A 40 -10.67 0.90 7.16
C LEU A 40 -11.58 0.38 6.05
N GLN A 41 -11.04 -0.39 5.13
CA GLN A 41 -11.86 -0.91 4.06
C GLN A 41 -12.87 -1.84 4.69
N GLU A 42 -14.12 -1.69 4.31
CA GLU A 42 -15.19 -2.54 4.82
C GLU A 42 -14.82 -4.00 4.60
N PRO A 43 -15.08 -4.85 5.60
CA PRO A 43 -14.86 -6.28 5.45
C PRO A 43 -15.64 -6.80 4.24
N VAL A 44 -14.99 -7.58 3.39
CA VAL A 44 -15.59 -8.17 2.20
C VAL A 44 -16.14 -9.53 2.55
N LEU A 45 -17.41 -9.76 2.25
CA LEU A 45 -18.06 -11.06 2.39
C LEU A 45 -17.74 -11.92 1.15
N LEU A 46 -17.20 -13.11 1.37
CA LEU A 46 -16.82 -14.04 0.31
C LEU A 46 -17.45 -15.40 0.55
N ASN A 47 -18.08 -15.96 -0.45
CA ASN A 47 -18.45 -17.37 -0.45
C ASN A 47 -17.27 -18.24 -0.93
N GLN A 48 -17.32 -19.53 -0.62
CA GLN A 48 -16.23 -20.45 -0.92
C GLN A 48 -15.95 -20.55 -2.44
N ALA A 49 -16.96 -20.42 -3.30
CA ALA A 49 -16.76 -20.47 -4.75
C ALA A 49 -15.96 -19.27 -5.27
N ILE A 50 -16.16 -18.07 -4.70
CA ILE A 50 -15.39 -16.88 -5.04
C ILE A 50 -13.94 -17.06 -4.62
N THR A 51 -13.69 -17.64 -3.46
CA THR A 51 -12.32 -17.80 -2.91
C THR A 51 -11.45 -18.80 -3.68
N LYS A 52 -12.03 -19.64 -4.52
CA LYS A 52 -11.31 -20.58 -5.40
C LYS A 52 -11.08 -20.05 -6.82
N ASN A 53 -11.68 -18.92 -7.19
CA ASN A 53 -11.59 -18.35 -8.53
C ASN A 53 -10.80 -17.03 -8.51
N PRO A 54 -9.58 -16.96 -9.13
CA PRO A 54 -8.72 -15.78 -9.04
C PRO A 54 -9.32 -14.53 -9.71
N VAL A 55 -10.17 -14.68 -10.73
CA VAL A 55 -10.81 -13.54 -11.39
C VAL A 55 -11.88 -12.95 -10.47
N LYS A 56 -12.81 -13.77 -9.98
CA LYS A 56 -13.88 -13.35 -9.07
C LYS A 56 -13.33 -12.82 -7.74
N LEU A 57 -12.28 -13.46 -7.22
CA LEU A 57 -11.61 -12.99 -6.01
C LEU A 57 -10.90 -11.65 -6.25
N GLY A 58 -10.28 -11.48 -7.41
CA GLY A 58 -9.65 -10.23 -7.80
C GLY A 58 -10.65 -9.08 -7.85
N GLU A 59 -11.79 -9.28 -8.46
CA GLU A 59 -12.90 -8.31 -8.50
C GLU A 59 -13.43 -8.00 -7.10
N ALA A 60 -13.71 -9.01 -6.28
CA ALA A 60 -14.24 -8.82 -4.93
C ALA A 60 -13.27 -8.08 -4.00
N LEU A 61 -11.97 -8.30 -4.13
CA LEU A 61 -10.93 -7.65 -3.33
C LEU A 61 -10.37 -6.38 -3.99
N ASN A 62 -10.80 -6.04 -5.21
CA ASN A 62 -10.25 -4.97 -6.03
C ASN A 62 -8.73 -5.08 -6.21
N VAL A 63 -8.28 -6.24 -6.66
CA VAL A 63 -6.88 -6.56 -6.98
C VAL A 63 -6.78 -7.25 -8.34
N THR A 64 -5.57 -7.31 -8.90
CA THR A 64 -5.37 -8.02 -10.16
C THR A 64 -5.56 -9.54 -9.98
N PRO A 65 -5.97 -10.29 -11.02
CA PRO A 65 -6.09 -11.75 -10.95
C PRO A 65 -4.79 -12.46 -10.55
N LYS A 66 -3.63 -11.87 -10.88
CA LYS A 66 -2.31 -12.36 -10.46
C LYS A 66 -2.17 -12.32 -8.93
N VAL A 67 -2.46 -11.17 -8.32
CA VAL A 67 -2.44 -11.00 -6.86
C VAL A 67 -3.49 -11.90 -6.19
N ALA A 68 -4.68 -12.02 -6.78
CA ALA A 68 -5.71 -12.93 -6.28
C ALA A 68 -5.23 -14.40 -6.27
N LYS A 69 -4.50 -14.84 -7.30
CA LYS A 69 -3.89 -16.19 -7.34
C LYS A 69 -2.88 -16.41 -6.21
N GLU A 70 -2.05 -15.41 -5.93
CA GLU A 70 -1.10 -15.45 -4.80
C GLU A 70 -1.84 -15.53 -3.45
N ILE A 71 -2.95 -14.78 -3.29
CA ILE A 71 -3.80 -14.84 -2.10
C ILE A 71 -4.42 -16.22 -1.92
N ILE A 72 -4.91 -16.86 -3.00
CA ILE A 72 -5.46 -18.20 -2.96
C ILE A 72 -4.40 -19.19 -2.48
N ALA A 73 -3.22 -19.19 -3.10
CA ALA A 73 -2.10 -20.07 -2.72
C ALA A 73 -1.67 -19.87 -1.26
N TYR A 74 -1.60 -18.61 -0.80
CA TYR A 74 -1.28 -18.32 0.59
C TYR A 74 -2.37 -18.81 1.56
N ARG A 75 -3.64 -18.65 1.20
CA ARG A 75 -4.77 -19.09 2.04
C ARG A 75 -4.81 -20.60 2.25
N GLU A 76 -4.40 -21.39 1.26
CA GLU A 76 -4.34 -22.85 1.38
C GLU A 76 -3.38 -23.30 2.50
N THR A 77 -2.41 -22.48 2.86
CA THR A 77 -1.42 -22.72 3.93
C THR A 77 -1.65 -21.89 5.19
N ALA A 78 -2.41 -20.80 5.10
CA ALA A 78 -2.63 -19.86 6.20
C ALA A 78 -3.89 -20.23 7.01
N GLN A 79 -3.77 -20.10 8.32
CA GLN A 79 -4.93 -20.22 9.20
C GLN A 79 -5.72 -18.89 9.22
N PRO A 80 -7.06 -18.93 9.39
CA PRO A 80 -7.84 -17.74 9.63
C PRO A 80 -7.40 -17.07 10.95
N VAL A 81 -7.41 -15.74 11.01
CA VAL A 81 -7.09 -14.99 12.23
C VAL A 81 -8.16 -15.14 13.30
N ALA A 82 -9.37 -15.49 12.90
CA ALA A 82 -10.48 -15.80 13.80
C ALA A 82 -11.49 -16.70 13.07
N THR A 83 -12.11 -17.58 13.85
CA THR A 83 -13.21 -18.46 13.41
C THR A 83 -14.41 -18.23 14.33
N TYR A 84 -15.59 -18.07 13.73
CA TYR A 84 -16.83 -17.80 14.45
C TYR A 84 -17.85 -18.89 14.23
N TYR A 85 -18.47 -19.27 15.34
CA TYR A 85 -19.68 -20.07 15.39
C TYR A 85 -20.81 -19.18 15.91
N THR A 86 -21.51 -18.51 15.03
CA THR A 86 -22.60 -17.60 15.41
C THR A 86 -23.92 -18.35 15.31
N LYS A 87 -24.78 -18.20 16.31
CA LYS A 87 -26.18 -18.66 16.22
C LYS A 87 -26.92 -17.78 15.20
N ALA A 88 -27.03 -18.24 13.99
CA ALA A 88 -27.78 -17.60 12.92
C ALA A 88 -28.56 -18.66 12.14
N PRO A 89 -29.68 -18.30 11.49
CA PRO A 89 -30.49 -19.24 10.72
C PRO A 89 -29.72 -19.91 9.58
N THR A 90 -28.80 -19.18 8.95
CA THR A 90 -27.97 -19.68 7.85
C THR A 90 -26.51 -19.29 8.05
N LEU A 91 -25.61 -19.99 7.38
CA LEU A 91 -24.18 -19.67 7.35
C LEU A 91 -23.94 -18.26 6.77
N HIS A 92 -24.73 -17.87 5.78
CA HIS A 92 -24.71 -16.55 5.19
C HIS A 92 -25.07 -15.47 6.22
N ASP A 93 -26.13 -15.66 6.99
CA ASP A 93 -26.52 -14.72 8.03
C ASP A 93 -25.44 -14.60 9.11
N ALA A 94 -24.81 -15.72 9.49
CA ALA A 94 -23.67 -15.72 10.41
C ALA A 94 -22.50 -14.88 9.86
N ALA A 95 -22.19 -15.00 8.58
CA ALA A 95 -21.13 -14.24 7.94
C ALA A 95 -21.46 -12.73 7.84
N VAL A 96 -22.73 -12.40 7.56
CA VAL A 96 -23.20 -11.00 7.57
C VAL A 96 -23.10 -10.38 8.97
N VAL A 97 -23.54 -11.10 10.01
CA VAL A 97 -23.41 -10.66 11.41
C VAL A 97 -21.95 -10.44 11.77
N THR A 98 -21.08 -11.39 11.43
CA THR A 98 -19.64 -11.27 11.69
C THR A 98 -19.02 -10.06 10.96
N LYS A 99 -19.37 -9.87 9.68
CA LYS A 99 -18.92 -8.70 8.89
C LYS A 99 -19.32 -7.39 9.57
N ASN A 100 -20.57 -7.26 10.00
CA ASN A 100 -21.08 -6.05 10.65
C ASN A 100 -20.40 -5.82 12.01
N ALA A 101 -20.22 -6.87 12.81
CA ALA A 101 -19.53 -6.78 14.10
C ALA A 101 -18.06 -6.32 13.94
N ILE A 102 -17.37 -6.76 12.90
CA ILE A 102 -16.00 -6.28 12.56
C ILE A 102 -16.04 -4.80 12.12
N LYS A 103 -17.01 -4.42 11.28
CA LYS A 103 -17.17 -3.04 10.80
C LYS A 103 -17.41 -2.08 11.96
N GLU A 104 -18.25 -2.46 12.91
CA GLU A 104 -18.62 -1.68 14.09
C GLU A 104 -17.60 -1.79 15.23
N LYS A 105 -16.55 -2.59 15.04
CA LYS A 105 -15.54 -2.89 16.09
C LYS A 105 -16.16 -3.38 17.39
N SER A 106 -17.15 -4.24 17.28
CA SER A 106 -17.84 -4.80 18.43
C SER A 106 -16.87 -5.47 19.41
N PRO A 107 -17.02 -5.29 20.73
CA PRO A 107 -16.20 -5.96 21.72
C PRO A 107 -16.36 -7.48 21.72
N SER A 108 -17.38 -8.01 21.06
CA SER A 108 -17.59 -9.45 20.87
C SER A 108 -16.63 -10.07 19.86
N VAL A 109 -15.91 -9.23 19.10
CA VAL A 109 -14.99 -9.66 18.04
C VAL A 109 -13.56 -9.61 18.57
N PRO A 110 -12.72 -10.64 18.38
CA PRO A 110 -11.32 -10.61 18.77
C PRO A 110 -10.57 -9.43 18.16
N LYS A 111 -9.56 -8.93 18.89
CA LYS A 111 -8.75 -7.79 18.46
C LYS A 111 -8.09 -8.02 17.10
N GLU A 112 -7.65 -9.24 16.84
CA GLU A 112 -7.00 -9.67 15.60
C GLU A 112 -7.92 -9.47 14.39
N ALA A 113 -9.22 -9.69 14.54
CA ALA A 113 -10.20 -9.47 13.48
C ALA A 113 -10.51 -7.98 13.23
N ILE A 114 -10.31 -7.12 14.24
CA ILE A 114 -10.55 -5.67 14.15
C ILE A 114 -9.28 -4.91 13.74
N GLU A 115 -8.11 -5.48 13.92
CA GLU A 115 -6.83 -4.85 13.57
C GLU A 115 -6.81 -4.37 12.12
N LYS A 116 -6.00 -3.34 11.88
CA LYS A 116 -5.86 -2.74 10.56
C LYS A 116 -5.17 -3.70 9.59
N SER A 117 -5.77 -3.90 8.43
CA SER A 117 -5.19 -4.67 7.32
C SER A 117 -5.51 -3.98 5.99
N ASP A 118 -4.84 -4.36 4.91
CA ASP A 118 -5.17 -3.83 3.58
C ASP A 118 -6.54 -4.31 3.11
N ARG A 119 -6.92 -5.54 3.47
CA ARG A 119 -8.26 -6.12 3.26
C ARG A 119 -8.62 -7.04 4.43
N THR A 120 -9.89 -7.08 4.76
CA THR A 120 -10.46 -8.08 5.67
C THR A 120 -11.49 -8.89 4.88
N ALA A 121 -11.29 -10.19 4.80
CA ALA A 121 -12.22 -11.11 4.15
C ALA A 121 -12.96 -11.95 5.21
N VAL A 122 -14.28 -11.96 5.12
CA VAL A 122 -15.17 -12.82 5.90
C VAL A 122 -15.63 -13.91 4.97
N VAL A 123 -15.27 -15.15 5.21
CA VAL A 123 -15.46 -16.28 4.33
C VAL A 123 -16.45 -17.28 4.93
N GLU A 124 -17.46 -17.61 4.16
CA GLU A 124 -18.37 -18.71 4.47
C GLU A 124 -17.66 -20.05 4.18
N ASN A 125 -17.32 -20.78 5.22
CA ASN A 125 -16.76 -22.12 5.10
C ASN A 125 -17.89 -23.16 5.17
N THR A 126 -18.37 -23.57 4.01
CA THR A 126 -19.49 -24.50 3.91
C THR A 126 -19.12 -25.92 4.33
N ASP A 127 -17.85 -26.30 4.21
CA ASP A 127 -17.37 -27.64 4.52
C ASP A 127 -17.37 -27.88 6.05
N GLU A 128 -17.03 -26.85 6.81
CA GLU A 128 -16.94 -26.92 8.29
C GLU A 128 -18.08 -26.17 8.99
N GLN A 129 -19.05 -25.61 8.23
CA GLN A 129 -20.20 -24.85 8.74
C GLN A 129 -19.80 -23.73 9.71
N LYS A 130 -18.76 -22.96 9.35
CA LYS A 130 -18.20 -21.87 10.16
C LYS A 130 -17.91 -20.64 9.32
N VAL A 131 -17.68 -19.52 10.00
CA VAL A 131 -17.26 -18.26 9.38
C VAL A 131 -15.81 -18.01 9.72
N ASP A 132 -14.96 -17.95 8.71
CA ASP A 132 -13.54 -17.68 8.84
C ASP A 132 -13.22 -16.22 8.47
N VAL A 133 -12.36 -15.59 9.26
CA VAL A 133 -11.91 -14.21 9.03
C VAL A 133 -10.43 -14.23 8.67
N TYR A 134 -10.10 -13.64 7.52
CA TYR A 134 -8.72 -13.50 7.02
C TYR A 134 -8.33 -12.04 6.93
N LYS A 135 -7.13 -11.73 7.39
CA LYS A 135 -6.46 -10.44 7.20
C LYS A 135 -5.47 -10.56 6.06
N ILE A 136 -5.68 -9.75 5.04
CA ILE A 136 -4.84 -9.72 3.85
C ILE A 136 -4.04 -8.43 3.85
N ASN A 137 -2.73 -8.57 3.96
CA ASN A 137 -1.80 -7.45 3.84
C ASN A 137 -1.01 -7.63 2.55
N PHE A 138 -1.13 -6.66 1.65
CA PHE A 138 -0.34 -6.66 0.42
C PHE A 138 1.10 -6.31 0.74
N ASN A 139 2.01 -7.05 0.14
CA ASN A 139 3.44 -6.79 0.28
C ASN A 139 3.80 -5.49 -0.46
N LYS A 140 3.59 -4.35 0.21
CA LYS A 140 3.99 -3.03 -0.28
C LYS A 140 5.44 -2.81 0.09
N VAL A 141 6.32 -3.01 -0.87
CA VAL A 141 7.74 -2.72 -0.67
C VAL A 141 7.92 -1.20 -0.64
N HIS A 142 8.07 -0.65 0.57
CA HIS A 142 8.50 0.72 0.80
C HIS A 142 9.90 0.68 1.37
N ARG A 143 10.87 1.33 0.70
CA ARG A 143 12.26 1.37 1.15
C ARG A 143 12.78 2.80 1.07
N ILE A 144 13.54 3.20 2.08
CA ILE A 144 14.39 4.38 2.03
C ILE A 144 15.80 3.86 1.80
N MET A 145 16.51 4.47 0.87
CA MET A 145 17.85 4.05 0.48
C MET A 145 18.80 5.23 0.58
N GLY A 146 20.03 4.97 0.96
CA GLY A 146 21.12 5.92 0.92
C GLY A 146 22.32 5.29 0.23
N GLY A 147 23.08 6.10 -0.48
CA GLY A 147 24.25 5.62 -1.20
C GLY A 147 25.02 6.75 -1.87
N VAL A 148 25.90 6.38 -2.77
CA VAL A 148 26.68 7.31 -3.58
C VAL A 148 26.48 6.98 -5.06
N THR A 149 26.45 8.02 -5.88
CA THR A 149 26.40 7.91 -7.36
C THR A 149 27.68 8.52 -7.91
N VAL A 150 28.39 7.76 -8.74
CA VAL A 150 29.58 8.23 -9.44
C VAL A 150 29.21 8.49 -10.89
N MET A 151 29.50 9.69 -11.39
CA MET A 151 29.28 10.06 -12.79
C MET A 151 30.57 9.82 -13.61
N ASP A 152 30.44 9.80 -14.92
CA ASP A 152 31.55 9.65 -15.87
C ASP A 152 32.64 10.72 -15.72
N THR A 153 32.27 11.88 -15.22
CA THR A 153 33.20 12.98 -14.87
C THR A 153 34.05 12.72 -13.63
N GLY A 154 33.90 11.54 -12.99
CA GLY A 154 34.55 11.20 -11.71
C GLY A 154 33.96 11.90 -10.49
N LYS A 155 32.91 12.71 -10.65
CA LYS A 155 32.22 13.34 -9.52
C LYS A 155 31.39 12.33 -8.76
N VAL A 156 31.45 12.44 -7.43
CA VAL A 156 30.69 11.60 -6.49
C VAL A 156 29.57 12.44 -5.87
N TYR A 157 28.37 11.90 -5.92
CA TYR A 157 27.17 12.50 -5.33
C TYR A 157 26.60 11.61 -4.24
N GLU A 158 26.25 12.22 -3.13
CA GLU A 158 25.42 11.56 -2.10
C GLU A 158 24.01 11.36 -2.65
N THR A 159 23.46 10.17 -2.46
CA THR A 159 22.16 9.80 -3.04
C THR A 159 21.23 9.33 -1.95
N ILE A 160 20.04 9.92 -1.90
CA ILE A 160 18.94 9.46 -1.06
C ILE A 160 17.81 9.02 -1.98
N GLY A 161 17.21 7.87 -1.69
CA GLY A 161 16.16 7.30 -2.50
C GLY A 161 14.96 6.82 -1.71
N TYR A 162 13.83 6.77 -2.40
CA TYR A 162 12.61 6.16 -1.91
C TYR A 162 12.03 5.22 -2.95
N GLN A 163 11.70 4.02 -2.53
CA GLN A 163 11.03 3.02 -3.38
C GLN A 163 9.62 2.74 -2.87
N ALA A 164 8.67 2.70 -3.80
CA ALA A 164 7.29 2.28 -3.55
C ALA A 164 6.87 1.25 -4.62
N GLY A 165 6.82 -0.02 -4.24
CA GLY A 165 6.56 -1.11 -5.18
C GLY A 165 7.66 -1.19 -6.25
N ASP A 166 7.27 -1.00 -7.51
CA ASP A 166 8.17 -1.08 -8.67
C ASP A 166 8.76 0.28 -9.07
N PHE A 167 8.30 1.36 -8.46
CA PHE A 167 8.79 2.71 -8.70
C PHE A 167 9.85 3.10 -7.66
N GLN A 168 10.93 3.73 -8.12
CA GLN A 168 12.01 4.25 -7.31
C GLN A 168 12.35 5.67 -7.73
N SER A 169 12.51 6.56 -6.76
CA SER A 169 12.98 7.93 -6.96
C SER A 169 14.27 8.12 -6.17
N LEU A 170 15.24 8.81 -6.78
CA LEU A 170 16.54 9.13 -6.20
C LEU A 170 16.78 10.64 -6.29
N ALA A 171 17.37 11.21 -5.25
CA ALA A 171 17.86 12.59 -5.25
C ALA A 171 19.38 12.57 -5.01
N HIS A 172 20.11 13.36 -5.80
CA HIS A 172 21.56 13.41 -5.81
C HIS A 172 22.03 14.75 -5.25
N PHE A 173 23.01 14.72 -4.36
CA PHE A 173 23.55 15.89 -3.69
C PHE A 173 25.08 15.93 -3.77
N GLU A 174 25.65 17.13 -3.76
CA GLU A 174 27.07 17.39 -3.55
C GLU A 174 27.18 18.27 -2.30
N GLY A 175 27.44 17.63 -1.16
CA GLY A 175 27.30 18.26 0.13
C GLY A 175 25.84 18.69 0.40
N LYS A 176 25.62 20.03 0.51
CA LYS A 176 24.26 20.59 0.74
C LYS A 176 23.53 20.99 -0.56
N HIS A 177 24.15 20.81 -1.72
CA HIS A 177 23.61 21.26 -2.99
C HIS A 177 22.93 20.11 -3.73
N PHE A 178 21.65 20.28 -4.02
CA PHE A 178 20.91 19.38 -4.91
C PHE A 178 21.48 19.46 -6.33
N LYS A 179 21.78 18.32 -6.93
CA LYS A 179 22.39 18.20 -8.27
C LYS A 179 21.49 17.57 -9.32
N GLY A 180 20.51 16.81 -8.88
CA GLY A 180 19.56 16.17 -9.79
C GLY A 180 18.75 15.09 -9.13
N ALA A 181 17.82 14.53 -9.90
CA ALA A 181 16.99 13.41 -9.48
C ALA A 181 16.89 12.37 -10.57
N SER A 182 16.68 11.12 -10.19
CA SER A 182 16.42 10.00 -11.08
C SER A 182 15.13 9.31 -10.71
N ALA A 183 14.39 8.83 -11.71
CA ALA A 183 13.24 7.98 -11.52
C ALA A 183 13.48 6.66 -12.26
N LEU A 184 13.23 5.55 -11.57
CA LEU A 184 13.47 4.20 -12.07
C LEU A 184 12.18 3.40 -11.91
N TYR A 185 11.93 2.50 -12.86
CA TYR A 185 10.82 1.57 -12.80
C TYR A 185 11.30 0.16 -13.08
N THR A 186 10.86 -0.80 -12.27
CA THR A 186 11.20 -2.21 -12.41
C THR A 186 10.24 -2.88 -13.39
N PHE A 187 10.72 -3.23 -14.59
CA PHE A 187 9.92 -3.86 -15.63
C PHE A 187 9.83 -5.38 -15.50
N ALA A 188 10.78 -6.03 -14.83
CA ALA A 188 10.82 -7.47 -14.66
C ALA A 188 11.31 -7.85 -13.25
N LYS A 189 10.74 -8.93 -12.74
CA LYS A 189 11.17 -9.62 -11.51
C LYS A 189 11.22 -11.11 -11.83
N TRP A 190 12.26 -11.79 -11.45
CA TRP A 190 12.47 -13.23 -11.61
C TRP A 190 12.82 -13.87 -10.26
#